data_417530247bf08460ecfbb46062c1b5b3
#
_entry.id   417530247bf08460ecfbb46062c1b5b3
#
_cell.length_a   1.000
_cell.length_b   1.000
_cell.length_c   1.000
_cell.angle_alpha   90.00
_cell.angle_beta   90.00
_cell.angle_gamma   90.00
#
_symmetry.space_group_name_H-M   'P 1'
#
loop_
_entity.id
_entity.type
_entity.pdbx_description
1 polymer ?
#
loop_
_entity_poly.entity_id
_entity_poly.type
_entity_poly.pdbx_seq_one_letter_code
_entity_poly.pdbx_strand_id
1 'polypeptide(L)'
;ELVGIGGFSDRLGRVGALPTGCEETLMGIELVRHHPSAKIVRHAAFSVSHTVSTDRATLSYFLRRCYHEGRSKAILTRLCGQRSSLASERRYTTQTLPTGLWNARRRPGRMLALIAGLTTAAGGYLMGLIQTASQGE
;
A
#
# COMPACT_ATOMS: atom_id res chain seq x y z
N GLU A 1 -17.47 -13.14 11.10
CA GLU A 1 -17.61 -12.28 9.90
C GLU A 1 -16.38 -12.33 8.97
N LEU A 2 -15.13 -12.19 9.49
CA LEU A 2 -13.90 -12.26 8.67
C LEU A 2 -13.74 -13.60 7.94
N VAL A 3 -14.09 -14.71 8.57
CA VAL A 3 -14.03 -16.04 7.95
C VAL A 3 -15.10 -16.17 6.84
N GLY A 4 -16.25 -15.53 7.01
CA GLY A 4 -17.34 -15.55 6.02
C GLY A 4 -17.02 -14.82 4.71
N ILE A 5 -16.07 -13.88 4.71
CA ILE A 5 -15.58 -13.17 3.51
C ILE A 5 -14.28 -13.75 2.94
N GLY A 6 -13.83 -14.93 3.40
CA GLY A 6 -12.63 -15.60 2.91
C GLY A 6 -11.33 -15.19 3.60
N GLY A 7 -11.35 -14.30 4.61
CA GLY A 7 -10.17 -13.88 5.35
C GLY A 7 -9.17 -13.06 4.53
N PHE A 8 -7.87 -13.29 4.75
CA PHE A 8 -6.80 -12.65 3.96
C PHE A 8 -6.59 -13.39 2.64
N SER A 9 -6.35 -12.63 1.57
CA SER A 9 -6.15 -13.18 0.23
C SER A 9 -4.71 -13.67 0.03
N ASP A 10 -4.54 -14.86 -0.53
CA ASP A 10 -3.22 -15.40 -0.92
C ASP A 10 -2.57 -14.66 -2.10
N ARG A 11 -3.35 -13.84 -2.82
CA ARG A 11 -2.85 -13.06 -3.97
C ARG A 11 -2.12 -11.79 -3.58
N LEU A 12 -2.32 -11.32 -2.34
CA LEU A 12 -1.72 -10.12 -1.76
C LEU A 12 -1.13 -10.46 -0.41
N GLY A 13 -0.21 -9.61 0.05
CA GLY A 13 0.43 -9.80 1.34
C GLY A 13 1.87 -10.24 1.23
N ARG A 14 2.49 -10.45 2.37
CA ARG A 14 3.90 -10.80 2.44
C ARG A 14 4.15 -12.23 1.97
N VAL A 15 4.99 -12.39 0.96
CA VAL A 15 5.47 -13.68 0.48
C VAL A 15 6.95 -13.83 0.85
N GLY A 16 7.24 -14.60 1.89
CA GLY A 16 8.60 -14.79 2.40
C GLY A 16 9.26 -13.46 2.81
N ALA A 17 10.42 -13.15 2.23
CA ALA A 17 11.17 -11.92 2.47
C ALA A 17 10.72 -10.72 1.62
N LEU A 18 9.79 -10.91 0.69
CA LEU A 18 9.30 -9.82 -0.16
C LEU A 18 8.37 -8.90 0.64
N PRO A 19 8.65 -7.58 0.65
CA PRO A 19 7.85 -6.61 1.41
C PRO A 19 6.59 -6.17 0.64
N THR A 20 5.79 -7.14 0.19
CA THR A 20 4.48 -6.91 -0.41
C THR A 20 3.45 -6.56 0.67
N GLY A 21 2.32 -6.03 0.28
CA GLY A 21 1.27 -5.55 1.19
C GLY A 21 -0.10 -5.52 0.51
N CYS A 22 -1.00 -4.69 1.04
CA CYS A 22 -2.37 -4.46 0.58
C CYS A 22 -3.38 -5.56 0.95
N GLU A 23 -2.99 -6.61 1.68
CA GLU A 23 -3.91 -7.64 2.17
C GLU A 23 -4.99 -7.06 3.08
N GLU A 24 -4.62 -6.17 4.00
CA GLU A 24 -5.59 -5.50 4.89
C GLU A 24 -6.50 -4.54 4.12
N THR A 25 -5.96 -3.91 3.07
CA THR A 25 -6.75 -3.01 2.22
C THR A 25 -7.80 -3.80 1.45
N LEU A 26 -7.42 -4.94 0.86
CA LEU A 26 -8.37 -5.81 0.17
C LEU A 26 -9.43 -6.33 1.13
N MET A 27 -9.02 -6.83 2.29
CA MET A 27 -9.95 -7.31 3.33
C MET A 27 -10.95 -6.21 3.75
N GLY A 28 -10.48 -4.98 3.95
CA GLY A 28 -11.35 -3.84 4.26
C GLY A 28 -12.35 -3.51 3.16
N ILE A 29 -11.94 -3.59 1.89
CA ILE A 29 -12.82 -3.38 0.73
C ILE A 29 -13.88 -4.48 0.66
N GLU A 30 -13.50 -5.74 0.77
CA GLU A 30 -14.42 -6.87 0.74
C GLU A 30 -15.38 -6.86 1.94
N LEU A 31 -14.89 -6.49 3.13
CA LEU A 31 -15.76 -6.33 4.30
C LEU A 31 -16.88 -5.31 4.04
N VAL A 32 -16.55 -4.13 3.53
CA VAL A 32 -17.54 -3.08 3.23
C VAL A 32 -18.46 -3.49 2.08
N ARG A 33 -17.93 -4.25 1.11
CA ARG A 33 -18.73 -4.77 -0.02
C ARG A 33 -19.80 -5.77 0.44
N HIS A 34 -19.42 -6.72 1.31
CA HIS A 34 -20.33 -7.73 1.85
C HIS A 34 -21.23 -7.21 2.98
N HIS A 35 -20.74 -6.22 3.71
CA HIS A 35 -21.43 -5.60 4.84
C HIS A 35 -21.42 -4.08 4.71
N PRO A 36 -22.31 -3.47 3.90
CA PRO A 36 -22.31 -2.02 3.65
C PRO A 36 -22.46 -1.14 4.90
N SER A 37 -23.02 -1.69 5.97
CA SER A 37 -23.14 -1.03 7.28
C SER A 37 -21.91 -1.16 8.17
N ALA A 38 -20.90 -1.97 7.76
CA ALA A 38 -19.68 -2.14 8.52
C ALA A 38 -18.89 -0.83 8.61
N LYS A 39 -18.33 -0.56 9.78
CA LYS A 39 -17.48 0.61 10.03
C LYS A 39 -16.09 0.17 10.43
N ILE A 40 -15.09 0.72 9.77
CA ILE A 40 -13.67 0.57 10.16
C ILE A 40 -13.38 1.72 11.13
N VAL A 41 -13.16 1.37 12.40
CA VAL A 41 -12.95 2.34 13.47
C VAL A 41 -11.50 2.31 13.92
N ARG A 42 -10.91 3.49 14.09
CA ARG A 42 -9.63 3.69 14.79
C ARG A 42 -9.91 4.01 16.25
N HIS A 43 -9.30 3.26 17.15
CA HIS A 43 -9.42 3.52 18.58
C HIS A 43 -8.05 3.45 19.26
N ALA A 44 -7.76 4.39 20.14
CA ALA A 44 -6.44 4.49 20.80
C ALA A 44 -6.07 3.28 21.65
N ALA A 45 -7.07 2.54 22.17
CA ALA A 45 -6.84 1.31 22.91
C ALA A 45 -6.38 0.13 22.03
N PHE A 46 -6.61 0.20 20.71
CA PHE A 46 -6.09 -0.78 19.75
C PHE A 46 -4.69 -0.37 19.31
N SER A 47 -3.72 -0.52 20.18
CA SER A 47 -2.31 -0.25 19.89
C SER A 47 -1.48 -1.52 20.04
N VAL A 48 -0.50 -1.70 19.16
CA VAL A 48 0.46 -2.79 19.21
C VAL A 48 1.87 -2.23 19.17
N SER A 49 2.77 -2.81 19.93
CA SER A 49 4.19 -2.58 19.79
C SER A 49 4.72 -3.39 18.61
N HIS A 50 5.37 -2.72 17.67
CA HIS A 50 5.97 -3.36 16.51
C HIS A 50 7.47 -3.12 16.49
N THR A 51 8.25 -4.20 16.65
CA THR A 51 9.71 -4.13 16.54
C THR A 51 10.11 -4.12 15.08
N VAL A 52 10.81 -3.07 14.66
CA VAL A 52 11.37 -2.95 13.32
C VAL A 52 12.87 -3.19 13.40
N SER A 53 13.36 -4.19 12.69
CA SER A 53 14.80 -4.52 12.64
C SER A 53 15.57 -3.41 11.88
N THR A 54 16.84 -3.21 12.24
CA THR A 54 17.69 -2.13 11.71
C THR A 54 17.93 -2.23 10.21
N ASP A 55 17.95 -3.44 9.64
CA ASP A 55 18.05 -3.69 8.20
C ASP A 55 16.89 -3.06 7.40
N ARG A 56 15.73 -2.85 8.05
CA ARG A 56 14.57 -2.15 7.47
C ARG A 56 14.67 -0.63 7.53
N ALA A 57 15.62 -0.08 8.28
CA ALA A 57 15.86 1.36 8.38
C ALA A 57 16.85 1.88 7.30
N THR A 58 17.01 1.17 6.19
CA THR A 58 17.91 1.52 5.08
C THR A 58 17.13 2.11 3.90
N LEU A 59 17.79 2.99 3.13
CA LEU A 59 17.22 3.55 1.90
C LEU A 59 16.88 2.44 0.88
N SER A 60 17.76 1.43 0.77
CA SER A 60 17.54 0.29 -0.12
C SER A 60 16.27 -0.47 0.23
N TYR A 61 16.05 -0.76 1.52
CA TYR A 61 14.81 -1.40 1.97
C TYR A 61 13.60 -0.51 1.70
N PHE A 62 13.70 0.79 1.96
CA PHE A 62 12.62 1.75 1.70
C PHE A 62 12.21 1.75 0.23
N LEU A 63 13.15 1.87 -0.70
CA LEU A 63 12.86 1.86 -2.14
C LEU A 63 12.26 0.52 -2.60
N ARG A 64 12.84 -0.60 -2.13
CA ARG A 64 12.28 -1.93 -2.40
C ARG A 64 10.86 -2.06 -1.89
N ARG A 65 10.57 -1.55 -0.69
CA ARG A 65 9.21 -1.52 -0.13
C ARG A 65 8.26 -0.69 -1.00
N CYS A 66 8.68 0.50 -1.44
CA CYS A 66 7.89 1.36 -2.32
C CYS A 66 7.56 0.66 -3.66
N TYR A 67 8.55 -0.01 -4.26
CA TYR A 67 8.34 -0.76 -5.49
C TYR A 67 7.30 -1.88 -5.34
N HIS A 68 7.44 -2.70 -4.31
CA HIS A 68 6.50 -3.80 -4.04
C HIS A 68 5.11 -3.30 -3.63
N GLU A 69 5.03 -2.18 -2.92
CA GLU A 69 3.77 -1.54 -2.61
C GLU A 69 3.03 -1.11 -3.90
N GLY A 70 3.76 -0.50 -4.84
CA GLY A 70 3.21 -0.15 -6.16
C GLY A 70 2.67 -1.38 -6.90
N ARG A 71 3.44 -2.47 -6.97
CA ARG A 71 2.98 -3.73 -7.57
C ARG A 71 1.73 -4.29 -6.90
N SER A 72 1.70 -4.31 -5.58
CA SER A 72 0.53 -4.78 -4.82
C SER A 72 -0.71 -3.93 -5.13
N LYS A 73 -0.54 -2.62 -5.31
CA LYS A 73 -1.63 -1.72 -5.72
C LYS A 73 -2.15 -2.00 -7.13
N ALA A 74 -1.30 -2.40 -8.06
CA ALA A 74 -1.74 -2.83 -9.39
C ALA A 74 -2.61 -4.08 -9.32
N ILE A 75 -2.21 -5.07 -8.54
CA ILE A 75 -3.00 -6.29 -8.30
C ILE A 75 -4.34 -5.93 -7.63
N LEU A 76 -4.31 -5.11 -6.58
CA LEU A 76 -5.50 -4.65 -5.87
C LEU A 76 -6.47 -3.91 -6.81
N THR A 77 -5.92 -3.06 -7.70
CA THR A 77 -6.72 -2.33 -8.69
C THR A 77 -7.45 -3.27 -9.65
N ARG A 78 -6.81 -4.37 -10.05
CA ARG A 78 -7.43 -5.38 -10.90
C ARG A 78 -8.54 -6.15 -10.16
N LEU A 79 -8.35 -6.44 -8.88
CA LEU A 79 -9.33 -7.19 -8.07
C LEU A 79 -10.56 -6.34 -7.70
N CYS A 80 -10.37 -5.07 -7.35
CA CYS A 80 -11.43 -4.23 -6.76
C CYS A 80 -11.82 -3.01 -7.60
N GLY A 81 -11.11 -2.73 -8.71
CA GLY A 81 -11.27 -1.52 -9.51
C GLY A 81 -10.56 -0.30 -8.91
N GLN A 82 -10.30 0.71 -9.76
CA GLN A 82 -9.50 1.88 -9.41
C GLN A 82 -10.12 2.76 -8.31
N ARG A 83 -11.45 2.87 -8.28
CA ARG A 83 -12.11 3.75 -7.29
C ARG A 83 -11.88 3.30 -5.86
N SER A 84 -12.04 2.01 -5.60
CA SER A 84 -11.91 1.43 -4.27
C SER A 84 -10.45 1.27 -3.85
N SER A 85 -9.60 0.80 -4.78
CA SER A 85 -8.20 0.47 -4.48
C SER A 85 -7.30 1.68 -4.30
N LEU A 86 -7.57 2.79 -5.00
CA LEU A 86 -6.71 3.98 -5.00
C LEU A 86 -7.29 5.19 -4.24
N ALA A 87 -8.35 5.00 -3.46
CA ALA A 87 -8.97 6.10 -2.72
C ALA A 87 -8.00 6.74 -1.70
N SER A 88 -7.26 5.90 -0.96
CA SER A 88 -6.25 6.37 0.01
C SER A 88 -5.06 7.03 -0.67
N GLU A 89 -4.62 6.52 -1.83
CA GLU A 89 -3.51 7.07 -2.61
C GLU A 89 -3.84 8.44 -3.20
N ARG A 90 -5.06 8.63 -3.67
CA ARG A 90 -5.53 9.94 -4.11
C ARG A 90 -5.46 10.96 -2.98
N ARG A 91 -5.96 10.60 -1.81
CA ARG A 91 -5.88 11.47 -0.63
C ARG A 91 -4.43 11.74 -0.22
N TYR A 92 -3.58 10.72 -0.25
CA TYR A 92 -2.16 10.86 0.06
C TYR A 92 -1.47 11.80 -0.91
N THR A 93 -1.63 11.62 -2.21
CA THR A 93 -0.96 12.42 -3.25
C THR A 93 -1.46 13.86 -3.30
N THR A 94 -2.75 14.10 -3.01
CA THR A 94 -3.34 15.44 -3.08
C THR A 94 -3.22 16.25 -1.78
N GLN A 95 -3.13 15.60 -0.64
CA GLN A 95 -3.15 16.27 0.67
C GLN A 95 -1.86 16.04 1.47
N THR A 96 -1.43 14.78 1.63
CA THR A 96 -0.32 14.43 2.53
C THR A 96 1.04 14.69 1.88
N LEU A 97 1.22 14.30 0.62
CA LEU A 97 2.50 14.44 -0.07
C LEU A 97 2.91 15.91 -0.27
N PRO A 98 2.05 16.83 -0.73
CA PRO A 98 2.41 18.25 -0.86
C PRO A 98 2.82 18.86 0.49
N THR A 99 2.08 18.55 1.56
CA THR A 99 2.44 18.99 2.92
C THR A 99 3.76 18.40 3.37
N GLY A 100 4.00 17.12 3.09
CA GLY A 100 5.26 16.43 3.39
C GLY A 100 6.46 17.05 2.67
N LEU A 101 6.32 17.33 1.38
CA LEU A 101 7.35 18.01 0.57
C LEU A 101 7.59 19.44 1.07
N TRP A 102 6.55 20.19 1.38
CA TRP A 102 6.69 21.52 1.97
C TRP A 102 7.45 21.51 3.29
N ASN A 103 7.12 20.60 4.19
CA ASN A 103 7.81 20.44 5.46
C ASN A 103 9.25 19.93 5.30
N ALA A 104 9.53 19.19 4.22
CA ALA A 104 10.87 18.69 3.92
C ALA A 104 11.76 19.69 3.17
N ARG A 105 11.27 20.86 2.75
CA ARG A 105 12.01 21.83 1.92
C ARG A 105 13.36 22.29 2.51
N ARG A 106 13.47 22.28 3.84
CA ARG A 106 14.72 22.60 4.56
C ARG A 106 15.61 21.38 4.81
N ARG A 107 15.20 20.19 4.34
CA ARG A 107 15.93 18.92 4.52
C ARG A 107 16.02 18.19 3.18
N PRO A 108 17.00 18.57 2.32
CA PRO A 108 17.03 18.09 0.92
C PRO A 108 17.09 16.57 0.82
N GLY A 109 17.82 15.88 1.69
CA GLY A 109 17.84 14.41 1.70
C GLY A 109 16.48 13.78 1.95
N ARG A 110 15.64 14.38 2.83
CA ARG A 110 14.29 13.89 3.09
C ARG A 110 13.36 14.13 1.90
N MET A 111 13.49 15.27 1.26
CA MET A 111 12.72 15.60 0.04
C MET A 111 13.07 14.64 -1.10
N LEU A 112 14.36 14.39 -1.34
CA LEU A 112 14.83 13.44 -2.35
C LEU A 112 14.32 12.02 -2.05
N ALA A 113 14.35 11.57 -0.80
CA ALA A 113 13.82 10.26 -0.42
C ALA A 113 12.31 10.15 -0.69
N LEU A 114 11.51 11.18 -0.41
CA LEU A 114 10.08 11.19 -0.72
C LEU A 114 9.82 11.11 -2.23
N ILE A 115 10.54 11.87 -3.03
CA ILE A 115 10.42 11.85 -4.49
C ILE A 115 10.85 10.47 -5.03
N ALA A 116 11.99 9.95 -4.60
CA ALA A 116 12.49 8.63 -5.01
C ALA A 116 11.52 7.51 -4.63
N GLY A 117 10.94 7.56 -3.42
CA GLY A 117 9.93 6.61 -2.99
C GLY A 117 8.67 6.63 -3.88
N LEU A 118 8.17 7.83 -4.21
CA LEU A 118 7.01 8.00 -5.06
C LEU A 118 7.26 7.49 -6.49
N THR A 119 8.37 7.88 -7.10
CA THR A 119 8.72 7.42 -8.46
C THR A 119 8.93 5.91 -8.51
N THR A 120 9.56 5.33 -7.49
CA THR A 120 9.74 3.89 -7.38
C THR A 120 8.41 3.16 -7.22
N ALA A 121 7.49 3.68 -6.41
CA ALA A 121 6.15 3.12 -6.27
C ALA A 121 5.35 3.21 -7.58
N ALA A 122 5.43 4.33 -8.29
CA ALA A 122 4.81 4.48 -9.61
C ALA A 122 5.37 3.47 -10.62
N GLY A 123 6.69 3.27 -10.65
CA GLY A 123 7.34 2.25 -11.48
C GLY A 123 6.87 0.84 -11.15
N GLY A 124 6.78 0.51 -9.85
CA GLY A 124 6.24 -0.76 -9.38
C GLY A 124 4.79 -0.98 -9.81
N TYR A 125 3.96 0.06 -9.74
CA TYR A 125 2.57 0.01 -10.17
C TYR A 125 2.45 -0.28 -11.68
N LEU A 126 3.20 0.42 -12.52
CA LEU A 126 3.22 0.19 -13.96
C LEU A 126 3.67 -1.23 -14.31
N MET A 127 4.75 -1.70 -13.70
CA MET A 127 5.20 -3.09 -13.88
C MET A 127 4.17 -4.11 -13.44
N GLY A 128 3.47 -3.85 -12.33
CA GLY A 128 2.38 -4.70 -11.86
C GLY A 128 1.22 -4.77 -12.86
N LEU A 129 0.85 -3.65 -13.51
CA LEU A 129 -0.18 -3.63 -14.54
C LEU A 129 0.22 -4.47 -15.76
N ILE A 130 1.47 -4.35 -16.22
CA ILE A 130 1.98 -5.13 -17.37
C ILE A 130 1.95 -6.63 -17.05
N GLN A 131 2.49 -7.03 -15.90
CA GLN A 131 2.55 -8.44 -15.49
C GLN A 131 1.16 -9.06 -15.32
N THR A 132 0.21 -8.31 -14.77
CA THR A 132 -1.16 -8.81 -14.61
C THR A 132 -1.92 -8.85 -15.94
N ALA A 133 -1.57 -8.04 -16.92
CA ALA A 133 -2.14 -8.13 -18.26
C ALA A 133 -1.69 -9.41 -18.98
N SER A 134 -0.43 -9.80 -18.85
CA SER A 134 0.14 -11.01 -19.48
C SER A 134 -0.31 -12.34 -18.84
N GLN A 135 -0.90 -12.32 -17.67
CA GLN A 135 -1.41 -13.53 -16.98
C GLN A 135 -2.93 -13.73 -17.20
N GLY A 136 -3.56 -12.87 -17.95
CA GLY A 136 -5.01 -12.90 -18.21
C GLY A 136 -5.38 -13.42 -19.61
N GLU A 137 -4.39 -13.94 -20.38
CA GLU A 137 -4.55 -14.76 -21.57
C GLU A 137 -4.36 -16.23 -21.20
#